data_40bd02c3194e63ec5793daca97f26df5
#
_entry.id   40bd02c3194e63ec5793daca97f26df5
#
_cell.length_a   1.000
_cell.length_b   1.000
_cell.length_c   1.000
_cell.angle_alpha   90.00
_cell.angle_beta   90.00
_cell.angle_gamma   90.00
#
_symmetry.space_group_name_H-M   'P 1'
#
loop_
_entity.id
_entity.type
_entity.pdbx_description
1 polymer ?
#
loop_
_entity_poly.entity_id
_entity_poly.type
_entity_poly.pdbx_seq_one_letter_code
_entity_poly.pdbx_strand_id
1 'polypeptide(L)'
;MAIYEFKGKVPRIGAGTWVAENATIIGDVRIGDNCWIGPNAVLRADFGAIIIGDDTAVEDGVVIHTPRTVTIGKRVTIGHLAMVHNRLVKDYAVIGMGSTLGDDAEVGAWSIV
;
A
#
# COMPACT_ATOMS: atom_id res chain seq x y z
N MET A 1 0.31 5.13 -15.38
CA MET A 1 -0.40 4.84 -14.12
C MET A 1 -1.84 5.30 -14.21
N ALA A 2 -2.76 4.54 -13.63
CA ALA A 2 -4.17 4.91 -13.58
C ALA A 2 -4.49 5.45 -12.18
N ILE A 3 -4.68 6.75 -12.09
CA ILE A 3 -4.97 7.44 -10.83
C ILE A 3 -6.39 7.99 -10.91
N TYR A 4 -7.23 7.56 -9.99
CA TYR A 4 -8.64 7.91 -9.98
C TYR A 4 -9.05 8.63 -8.70
N GLU A 5 -9.83 9.70 -8.87
CA GLU A 5 -10.56 10.30 -7.76
C GLU A 5 -11.71 9.37 -7.35
N PHE A 6 -12.01 9.36 -6.06
CA PHE A 6 -13.21 8.71 -5.53
C PHE A 6 -13.84 9.57 -4.44
N LYS A 7 -15.06 10.02 -4.67
CA LYS A 7 -15.84 10.89 -3.74
C LYS A 7 -15.04 12.10 -3.27
N GLY A 8 -14.40 12.78 -4.21
CA GLY A 8 -13.61 13.98 -3.93
C GLY A 8 -12.22 13.74 -3.36
N LYS A 9 -11.81 12.48 -3.17
CA LYS A 9 -10.48 12.12 -2.69
C LYS A 9 -9.59 11.74 -3.85
N VAL A 10 -8.44 12.40 -3.95
CA VAL A 10 -7.46 12.19 -5.02
C VAL A 10 -6.17 11.63 -4.39
N PRO A 11 -5.58 10.60 -4.97
CA PRO A 11 -4.30 10.09 -4.47
C PRO A 11 -3.22 11.16 -4.42
N ARG A 12 -2.42 11.15 -3.35
CA ARG A 12 -1.26 12.01 -3.17
C ARG A 12 0.00 11.16 -3.10
N ILE A 13 0.97 11.50 -3.94
CA ILE A 13 2.19 10.72 -4.12
C ILE A 13 3.39 11.62 -3.81
N GLY A 14 4.24 11.18 -2.89
CA GLY A 14 5.40 11.94 -2.44
C GLY A 14 6.51 12.03 -3.50
N ALA A 15 7.48 12.87 -3.19
CA ALA A 15 8.62 13.12 -4.07
C ALA A 15 9.50 11.88 -4.22
N GLY A 16 10.01 11.63 -5.42
CA GLY A 16 10.90 10.50 -5.69
C GLY A 16 10.22 9.13 -5.70
N THR A 17 8.92 9.06 -5.49
CA THR A 17 8.16 7.82 -5.56
C THR A 17 7.92 7.44 -7.02
N TRP A 18 8.24 6.18 -7.34
CA TRP A 18 7.97 5.64 -8.65
C TRP A 18 6.69 4.79 -8.62
N VAL A 19 5.81 5.04 -9.57
CA VAL A 19 4.58 4.27 -9.75
C VAL A 19 4.58 3.67 -11.14
N ALA A 20 4.45 2.36 -11.21
CA ALA A 20 4.42 1.66 -12.49
C ALA A 20 3.27 2.16 -13.36
N GLU A 21 3.47 2.20 -14.67
CA GLU A 21 2.50 2.72 -15.62
C GLU A 21 1.16 1.98 -15.54
N ASN A 22 1.19 0.69 -15.26
CA ASN A 22 -0.03 -0.13 -15.15
C ASN A 22 -0.49 -0.39 -13.71
N ALA A 23 0.05 0.32 -12.73
CA ALA A 23 -0.52 0.33 -11.38
C ALA A 23 -1.80 1.15 -11.36
N THR A 24 -2.72 0.78 -10.47
CA THR A 24 -4.01 1.48 -10.32
C THR A 24 -4.11 2.01 -8.90
N ILE A 25 -4.36 3.31 -8.75
CA ILE A 25 -4.45 3.96 -7.44
C ILE A 25 -5.75 4.76 -7.39
N ILE A 26 -6.61 4.45 -6.42
CA ILE A 26 -7.98 4.98 -6.37
C ILE A 26 -8.25 5.59 -4.99
N GLY A 27 -8.71 6.83 -4.96
CA GLY A 27 -9.30 7.45 -3.78
C GLY A 27 -8.28 8.04 -2.80
N ASP A 28 -8.58 7.92 -1.51
CA ASP A 28 -7.78 8.54 -0.44
C ASP A 28 -6.51 7.71 -0.15
N VAL A 29 -5.59 7.78 -1.08
CA VAL A 29 -4.28 7.12 -0.98
C VAL A 29 -3.22 8.20 -0.74
N ARG A 30 -2.41 8.02 0.30
CA ARG A 30 -1.31 8.93 0.64
C ARG A 30 -0.02 8.12 0.68
N ILE A 31 0.83 8.33 -0.31
CA ILE A 31 2.11 7.63 -0.45
C ILE A 31 3.22 8.61 -0.13
N GLY A 32 4.12 8.21 0.76
CA GLY A 32 5.27 9.00 1.15
C GLY A 32 6.31 9.17 0.04
N ASP A 33 7.48 9.62 0.44
CA ASP A 33 8.60 9.88 -0.47
C ASP A 33 9.40 8.60 -0.73
N ASN A 34 10.04 8.55 -1.90
CA ASN A 34 10.98 7.48 -2.27
C ASN A 34 10.40 6.07 -2.18
N CYS A 35 9.12 5.93 -2.45
CA CYS A 35 8.45 4.64 -2.48
C CYS A 35 8.53 4.00 -3.87
N TRP A 36 8.24 2.73 -3.92
CA TRP A 36 8.11 1.96 -5.15
C TRP A 36 6.73 1.32 -5.19
N ILE A 37 5.96 1.60 -6.25
CA ILE A 37 4.66 0.95 -6.46
C ILE A 37 4.76 0.18 -7.77
N GLY A 38 4.83 -1.13 -7.64
CA GLY A 38 5.19 -2.03 -8.75
C GLY A 38 4.10 -2.24 -9.80
N PRO A 39 4.47 -2.90 -10.90
CA PRO A 39 3.53 -3.23 -11.98
C PRO A 39 2.33 -4.04 -11.48
N ASN A 40 1.16 -3.74 -12.01
CA ASN A 40 -0.10 -4.39 -11.65
C ASN A 40 -0.54 -4.26 -10.19
N ALA A 41 0.10 -3.42 -9.42
CA ALA A 41 -0.38 -3.15 -8.06
C ALA A 41 -1.69 -2.37 -8.09
N VAL A 42 -2.58 -2.69 -7.15
CA VAL A 42 -3.88 -2.02 -7.02
C VAL A 42 -4.03 -1.50 -5.60
N LEU A 43 -4.10 -0.20 -5.45
CA LEU A 43 -4.33 0.48 -4.19
C LEU A 43 -5.71 1.14 -4.26
N ARG A 44 -6.69 0.48 -3.68
CA ARG A 44 -8.07 0.95 -3.75
C ARG A 44 -8.57 1.44 -2.39
N ALA A 45 -8.65 2.76 -2.22
CA ALA A 45 -9.07 3.42 -1.00
C ALA A 45 -10.46 4.03 -1.20
N ASP A 46 -11.46 3.18 -1.36
CA ASP A 46 -12.84 3.61 -1.60
C ASP A 46 -13.68 3.69 -0.33
N PHE A 47 -13.36 2.90 0.71
CA PHE A 47 -14.08 2.95 1.99
C PHE A 47 -13.25 3.58 3.12
N GLY A 48 -11.93 3.48 3.05
CA GLY A 48 -11.02 4.06 4.02
C GLY A 48 -9.78 4.56 3.32
N ALA A 49 -8.88 5.19 4.07
CA ALA A 49 -7.63 5.69 3.51
C ALA A 49 -6.57 4.58 3.46
N ILE A 50 -5.65 4.70 2.51
CA ILE A 50 -4.40 3.93 2.46
C ILE A 50 -3.27 4.92 2.71
N ILE A 51 -2.51 4.71 3.78
CA ILE A 51 -1.41 5.60 4.16
C ILE A 51 -0.13 4.78 4.16
N ILE A 52 0.82 5.18 3.32
CA ILE A 52 2.10 4.48 3.13
C ILE A 52 3.25 5.43 3.50
N GLY A 53 4.09 5.00 4.42
CA GLY A 53 5.26 5.75 4.86
C GLY A 53 6.39 5.76 3.82
N ASP A 54 7.41 6.58 4.09
CA ASP A 54 8.53 6.77 3.18
C ASP A 54 9.35 5.48 2.96
N ASP A 55 10.02 5.41 1.83
CA ASP A 55 10.97 4.33 1.51
C ASP A 55 10.34 2.92 1.51
N THR A 56 9.05 2.83 1.31
CA THR A 56 8.30 1.56 1.30
C THR A 56 8.15 1.05 -0.13
N ALA A 57 8.30 -0.26 -0.29
CA ALA A 57 8.11 -0.93 -1.57
C ALA A 57 6.83 -1.76 -1.55
N VAL A 58 5.97 -1.50 -2.51
CA VAL A 58 4.79 -2.30 -2.83
C VAL A 58 5.08 -3.00 -4.14
N GLU A 59 5.29 -4.30 -4.07
CA GLU A 59 5.77 -5.06 -5.22
C GLU A 59 4.68 -5.41 -6.22
N ASP A 60 5.06 -6.10 -7.28
CA ASP A 60 4.19 -6.41 -8.40
C ASP A 60 2.96 -7.20 -7.97
N GLY A 61 1.79 -6.81 -8.48
CA GLY A 61 0.55 -7.53 -8.28
C GLY A 61 -0.04 -7.45 -6.87
N VAL A 62 0.52 -6.63 -6.00
CA VAL A 62 -0.03 -6.43 -4.64
C VAL A 62 -1.37 -5.73 -4.74
N VAL A 63 -2.32 -6.19 -3.93
CA VAL A 63 -3.61 -5.51 -3.76
C VAL A 63 -3.70 -4.98 -2.34
N ILE A 64 -3.94 -3.68 -2.19
CA ILE A 64 -4.22 -3.05 -0.90
C ILE A 64 -5.65 -2.53 -0.94
N HIS A 65 -6.49 -3.11 -0.11
CA HIS A 65 -7.88 -2.71 0.02
C HIS A 65 -8.39 -3.15 1.39
N THR A 66 -9.12 -2.28 2.06
CA THR A 66 -9.69 -2.57 3.37
C THR A 66 -10.96 -1.75 3.54
N PRO A 67 -11.95 -2.27 4.29
CA PRO A 67 -13.16 -1.49 4.56
C PRO A 67 -12.92 -0.29 5.45
N ARG A 68 -11.75 -0.17 6.06
CA ARG A 68 -11.37 0.96 6.91
C ARG A 68 -10.03 1.52 6.44
N THR A 69 -9.34 2.24 7.30
CA THR A 69 -8.01 2.76 6.99
C THR A 69 -6.95 1.72 7.25
N VAL A 70 -6.00 1.58 6.32
CA VAL A 70 -4.77 0.84 6.55
C VAL A 70 -3.60 1.81 6.60
N THR A 71 -2.76 1.64 7.62
CA THR A 71 -1.51 2.40 7.77
C THR A 71 -0.34 1.45 7.60
N ILE A 72 0.52 1.76 6.65
CA ILE A 72 1.75 1.02 6.36
C ILE A 72 2.90 1.96 6.67
N GLY A 73 3.83 1.50 7.50
CA GLY A 73 4.94 2.31 7.96
C GLY A 73 5.99 2.58 6.90
N LYS A 74 7.12 3.11 7.37
CA LYS A 74 8.29 3.38 6.51
C LYS A 74 9.16 2.13 6.37
N ARG A 75 9.88 2.06 5.25
CA ARG A 75 10.83 0.97 4.94
C ARG A 75 10.20 -0.41 5.08
N VAL A 76 8.93 -0.52 4.73
CA VAL A 76 8.23 -1.78 4.65
C VAL A 76 8.40 -2.34 3.25
N THR A 77 8.51 -3.65 3.13
CA THR A 77 8.45 -4.35 1.85
C THR A 77 7.22 -5.22 1.82
N ILE A 78 6.36 -4.98 0.86
CA ILE A 78 5.19 -5.83 0.63
C ILE A 78 5.47 -6.66 -0.61
N GLY A 79 5.67 -7.96 -0.41
CA GLY A 79 6.11 -8.89 -1.44
C GLY A 79 5.08 -9.10 -2.55
N HIS A 80 5.55 -9.56 -3.69
CA HIS A 80 4.73 -9.78 -4.88
C HIS A 80 3.46 -10.58 -4.56
N LEU A 81 2.35 -10.18 -5.14
CA LEU A 81 1.05 -10.87 -5.04
C LEU A 81 0.48 -10.95 -3.62
N ALA A 82 0.99 -10.18 -2.68
CA ALA A 82 0.40 -10.12 -1.34
C ALA A 82 -0.96 -9.42 -1.39
N MET A 83 -1.86 -9.86 -0.51
CA MET A 83 -3.16 -9.23 -0.30
C MET A 83 -3.15 -8.52 1.05
N VAL A 84 -3.18 -7.20 1.04
CA VAL A 84 -3.17 -6.38 2.25
C VAL A 84 -4.60 -5.89 2.50
N HIS A 85 -5.28 -6.55 3.41
CA HIS A 85 -6.67 -6.27 3.76
C HIS A 85 -6.82 -6.08 5.27
N ASN A 86 -5.79 -5.56 5.90
CA ASN A 86 -5.71 -5.36 7.34
C ASN A 86 -5.61 -3.86 7.66
N ARG A 87 -5.28 -3.53 8.91
CA ARG A 87 -5.29 -2.13 9.34
C ARG A 87 -3.93 -1.53 9.62
N LEU A 88 -2.92 -2.34 9.94
CA LEU A 88 -1.62 -1.79 10.36
C LEU A 88 -0.47 -2.72 10.00
N VAL A 89 0.53 -2.15 9.34
CA VAL A 89 1.86 -2.77 9.14
C VAL A 89 2.88 -1.75 9.62
N LYS A 90 3.62 -2.08 10.68
CA LYS A 90 4.56 -1.15 11.28
C LYS A 90 5.89 -1.11 10.52
N ASP A 91 6.73 -0.14 10.90
CA ASP A 91 7.98 0.15 10.20
C ASP A 91 8.89 -1.08 10.09
N TYR A 92 9.61 -1.16 8.98
CA TYR A 92 10.62 -2.18 8.71
C TYR A 92 10.08 -3.61 8.61
N ALA A 93 8.78 -3.81 8.53
CA ALA A 93 8.22 -5.14 8.35
C ALA A 93 8.42 -5.64 6.92
N VAL A 94 8.46 -6.94 6.76
CA VAL A 94 8.47 -7.61 5.45
C VAL A 94 7.25 -8.51 5.37
N ILE A 95 6.42 -8.25 4.39
CA ILE A 95 5.27 -9.10 4.07
C ILE A 95 5.68 -10.00 2.91
N GLY A 96 5.75 -11.31 3.17
CA GLY A 96 6.22 -12.27 2.17
C GLY A 96 5.30 -12.36 0.96
N MET A 97 5.86 -12.81 -0.16
CA MET A 97 5.13 -12.99 -1.41
C MET A 97 3.91 -13.87 -1.21
N GLY A 98 2.77 -13.47 -1.79
CA GLY A 98 1.55 -14.25 -1.73
C GLY A 98 0.86 -14.28 -0.38
N SER A 99 1.34 -13.54 0.60
CA SER A 99 0.71 -13.48 1.93
C SER A 99 -0.65 -12.81 1.87
N THR A 100 -1.54 -13.24 2.76
CA THR A 100 -2.84 -12.60 2.93
C THR A 100 -2.96 -12.08 4.36
N LEU A 101 -3.16 -10.77 4.49
CA LEU A 101 -3.37 -10.13 5.79
C LEU A 101 -4.86 -9.86 5.94
N GLY A 102 -5.45 -10.46 6.96
CA GLY A 102 -6.90 -10.37 7.21
C GLY A 102 -7.30 -9.13 7.99
N ASP A 103 -8.60 -8.90 8.09
CA ASP A 103 -9.19 -7.74 8.74
C ASP A 103 -8.68 -7.57 10.18
N ASP A 104 -8.44 -6.32 10.54
CA ASP A 104 -8.00 -5.89 11.87
C ASP A 104 -6.64 -6.46 12.32
N ALA A 105 -5.95 -7.23 11.48
CA ALA A 105 -4.62 -7.74 11.81
C ALA A 105 -3.60 -6.59 11.89
N GLU A 106 -2.64 -6.77 12.79
CA GLU A 106 -1.52 -5.84 12.93
C GLU A 106 -0.22 -6.60 12.77
N VAL A 107 0.66 -6.06 11.95
CA VAL A 107 2.02 -6.59 11.78
C VAL A 107 2.97 -5.67 12.53
N GLY A 108 3.69 -6.20 13.49
CA GLY A 108 4.63 -5.43 14.29
C GLY A 108 5.85 -4.97 13.50
N ALA A 109 6.55 -3.98 14.02
CA ALA A 109 7.81 -3.51 13.43
C ALA A 109 8.84 -4.65 13.39
N TRP A 110 9.65 -4.67 12.32
CA TRP A 110 10.71 -5.66 12.13
C TRP A 110 10.21 -7.11 12.00
N SER A 111 8.93 -7.31 11.81
CA SER A 111 8.35 -8.64 11.62
C SER A 111 8.52 -9.13 10.19
N ILE A 112 8.55 -10.42 10.03
CA ILE A 112 8.52 -11.09 8.71
C ILE A 112 7.31 -12.02 8.71
N VAL A 113 6.46 -11.81 7.74
CA VAL A 113 5.27 -12.63 7.55
C VAL A 113 5.47 -13.57 6.39
#